data_63184620f335383160e95270479dfed9
#
_entry.id   63184620f335383160e95270479dfed9
#
_cell.length_a   1.000
_cell.length_b   1.000
_cell.length_c   1.000
_cell.angle_alpha   90.00
_cell.angle_beta   90.00
_cell.angle_gamma   90.00
#
_symmetry.space_group_name_H-M   'P 1'
#
loop_
_entity.id
_entity.type
_entity.pdbx_description
1 polymer ?
#
loop_
_entity_poly.entity_id
_entity_poly.type
_entity_poly.pdbx_seq_one_letter_code
_entity_poly.pdbx_strand_id
1 'polypeptide(L)' 'MDANSAMNQEIVKDALFRHAQEGGITMDALKKELKDVPEDVIETVVENMMFGGQIEETDDGKLLMVSYF' A
#
# COMPACT_ATOMS: atom_id res chain seq x y z
N MET A 1 -17.91 3.07 -8.56
CA MET A 1 -16.79 3.49 -7.70
C MET A 1 -16.88 4.98 -7.46
N ASP A 2 -16.73 5.38 -6.25
CA ASP A 2 -16.88 6.79 -5.90
C ASP A 2 -15.54 7.51 -5.91
N ALA A 3 -15.59 8.84 -5.80
CA ALA A 3 -14.39 9.67 -5.83
C ALA A 3 -13.47 9.41 -4.64
N ASN A 4 -14.04 8.96 -3.52
CA ASN A 4 -13.24 8.70 -2.32
C ASN A 4 -12.30 7.52 -2.53
N SER A 5 -12.70 6.53 -3.33
CA SER A 5 -11.84 5.40 -3.62
C SER A 5 -10.57 5.81 -4.36
N ALA A 6 -10.68 6.73 -5.31
CA ALA A 6 -9.52 7.20 -6.05
C ALA A 6 -8.56 7.96 -5.14
N MET A 7 -9.09 8.81 -4.26
CA MET A 7 -8.27 9.53 -3.29
C MET A 7 -7.58 8.58 -2.32
N ASN A 8 -8.33 7.59 -1.85
CA ASN A 8 -7.78 6.60 -0.93
C ASN A 8 -6.66 5.80 -1.57
N GLN A 9 -6.80 5.45 -2.85
CA GLN A 9 -5.74 4.76 -3.57
C GLN A 9 -4.45 5.58 -3.60
N GLU A 10 -4.57 6.88 -3.85
CA GLU A 10 -3.40 7.74 -3.87
C GLU A 10 -2.75 7.84 -2.49
N ILE A 11 -3.55 7.90 -1.43
CA ILE A 11 -3.04 7.94 -0.06
C ILE A 11 -2.25 6.67 0.24
N VAL A 12 -2.79 5.50 -0.14
CA VAL A 12 -2.11 4.23 0.09
C VAL A 12 -0.81 4.16 -0.70
N LYS A 13 -0.85 4.55 -1.97
CA LYS A 13 0.35 4.54 -2.83
C LYS A 13 1.44 5.45 -2.27
N ASP A 14 1.06 6.65 -1.83
CA ASP A 14 1.99 7.59 -1.23
C ASP A 14 2.68 7.01 0.00
N ALA A 15 1.89 6.38 0.86
CA ALA A 15 2.43 5.78 2.08
C ALA A 15 3.41 4.66 1.72
N LEU A 16 3.05 3.81 0.78
CA LEU A 16 3.92 2.73 0.34
C LEU A 16 5.21 3.26 -0.26
N PHE A 17 5.11 4.31 -1.05
CA PHE A 17 6.28 4.92 -1.68
C PHE A 17 7.24 5.48 -0.62
N ARG A 18 6.70 6.16 0.38
CA ARG A 18 7.52 6.72 1.46
C ARG A 18 8.22 5.62 2.25
N HIS A 19 7.50 4.57 2.59
CA HIS A 19 8.06 3.48 3.39
C HIS A 19 9.01 2.60 2.60
N ALA A 20 8.90 2.58 1.27
CA ALA A 20 9.82 1.83 0.44
C ALA A 20 11.26 2.30 0.63
N GLN A 21 11.44 3.57 0.92
CA GLN A 21 12.77 4.14 1.16
C GLN A 21 13.35 3.70 2.50
N GLU A 22 12.51 3.17 3.37
CA GLU A 22 12.89 2.71 4.71
C GLU A 22 12.90 1.19 4.82
N GLY A 23 12.75 0.49 3.70
CA GLY A 23 12.78 -0.96 3.71
C GLY A 23 11.40 -1.62 3.71
N GLY A 24 10.36 -0.84 3.53
CA GLY A 24 9.00 -1.37 3.43
C GLY A 24 8.22 -1.26 4.73
N ILE A 25 6.98 -1.71 4.70
CA ILE A 25 6.06 -1.61 5.84
C ILE A 25 5.14 -2.83 5.83
N THR A 26 4.82 -3.36 7.01
CA THR A 26 3.88 -4.47 7.11
C THR A 26 2.46 -3.98 6.86
N MET A 27 1.58 -4.91 6.46
CA MET A 27 0.18 -4.56 6.24
C MET A 27 -0.46 -4.02 7.52
N ASP A 28 -0.16 -4.62 8.67
CA ASP A 28 -0.72 -4.17 9.94
C ASP A 28 -0.30 -2.75 10.27
N ALA A 29 0.98 -2.44 10.07
CA ALA A 29 1.49 -1.10 10.34
C ALA A 29 0.90 -0.08 9.37
N LEU A 30 0.74 -0.48 8.10
CA LEU A 30 0.13 0.38 7.10
C LEU A 30 -1.31 0.72 7.48
N LYS A 31 -2.08 -0.28 7.91
CA LYS A 31 -3.46 -0.04 8.34
C LYS A 31 -3.53 0.89 9.54
N LYS A 32 -2.61 0.75 10.47
CA LYS A 32 -2.56 1.63 11.64
C LYS A 32 -2.21 3.06 11.25
N GLU A 33 -1.29 3.22 10.34
CA GLU A 33 -0.90 4.55 9.87
C GLU A 33 -2.04 5.22 9.10
N LEU A 34 -2.75 4.47 8.28
CA LEU A 34 -3.82 4.97 7.44
C LEU A 34 -5.19 4.65 8.03
N LYS A 35 -5.35 4.92 9.32
CA LYS A 35 -6.57 4.55 10.02
C LYS A 35 -7.82 5.23 9.49
N ASP A 36 -7.67 6.32 8.75
CA ASP A 36 -8.79 7.02 8.13
C ASP A 36 -9.23 6.38 6.81
N VAL A 37 -8.43 5.46 6.28
CA VAL A 37 -8.75 4.72 5.06
C VAL A 37 -9.33 3.37 5.47
N PRO A 38 -10.48 2.96 4.91
CA PRO A 38 -11.04 1.64 5.23
C PRO A 38 -10.05 0.53 4.94
N GLU A 39 -9.98 -0.47 5.83
CA GLU A 39 -9.01 -1.56 5.71
C GLU A 39 -9.17 -2.35 4.42
N ASP A 40 -10.42 -2.57 3.99
CA ASP A 40 -10.67 -3.30 2.76
C ASP A 40 -10.13 -2.54 1.55
N VAL A 41 -10.17 -1.21 1.58
CA VAL A 41 -9.60 -0.40 0.52
C VAL A 41 -8.08 -0.56 0.49
N ILE A 42 -7.44 -0.50 1.67
CA ILE A 42 -6.00 -0.68 1.76
C ILE A 42 -5.60 -2.04 1.19
N GLU A 43 -6.31 -3.10 1.59
CA GLU A 43 -6.02 -4.45 1.12
C GLU A 43 -6.20 -4.56 -0.39
N THR A 44 -7.27 -3.98 -0.92
CA THR A 44 -7.55 -4.04 -2.35
C THR A 44 -6.47 -3.33 -3.16
N VAL A 45 -6.07 -2.14 -2.71
CA VAL A 45 -5.03 -1.38 -3.41
C VAL A 45 -3.71 -2.15 -3.40
N VAL A 46 -3.33 -2.68 -2.23
CA VAL A 46 -2.08 -3.45 -2.10
C VAL A 46 -2.12 -4.67 -3.00
N GLU A 47 -3.23 -5.42 -2.98
CA GLU A 47 -3.36 -6.61 -3.82
C GLU A 47 -3.24 -6.28 -5.30
N ASN A 48 -3.89 -5.20 -5.73
CA ASN A 48 -3.81 -4.77 -7.14
C ASN A 48 -2.39 -4.39 -7.53
N MET A 49 -1.67 -3.73 -6.64
CA MET A 49 -0.29 -3.36 -6.91
C MET A 49 0.63 -4.58 -6.92
N MET A 50 0.36 -5.56 -6.08
CA MET A 50 1.10 -6.82 -6.12
C MET A 50 0.86 -7.58 -7.42
N PHE A 51 -0.38 -7.60 -7.87
CA PHE A 51 -0.74 -8.22 -9.15
C PHE A 51 -0.03 -7.56 -10.31
N GLY A 52 0.11 -6.23 -10.25
CA GLY A 52 0.80 -5.48 -11.28
C GLY A 52 2.31 -5.54 -11.20
N GLY A 53 2.87 -6.23 -10.20
CA GLY A 53 4.30 -6.34 -10.04
C GLY A 53 4.96 -5.11 -9.46
N GLN A 54 4.19 -4.20 -8.89
CA GLN A 54 4.72 -2.96 -8.32
C GLN A 54 5.17 -3.12 -6.88
N ILE A 55 4.64 -4.12 -6.19
CA ILE A 55 4.96 -4.38 -4.78
C ILE A 55 5.28 -5.85 -4.62
N GLU A 56 6.24 -6.14 -3.77
CA GLU A 56 6.55 -7.49 -3.32
C GLU A 56 6.44 -7.56 -1.80
N GLU A 57 6.13 -8.73 -1.29
CA GLU A 57 6.13 -8.97 0.14
C GLU A 57 7.43 -9.68 0.50
N THR A 58 8.16 -9.14 1.48
CA THR A 58 9.42 -9.73 1.93
C THR A 58 9.13 -10.90 2.87
N ASP A 59 10.18 -11.64 3.21
CA ASP A 59 10.08 -12.76 4.17
C ASP A 59 9.59 -12.27 5.54
N ASP A 60 9.87 -11.02 5.87
CA ASP A 60 9.44 -10.41 7.12
C ASP A 60 7.99 -9.94 7.08
N GLY A 61 7.30 -10.10 5.95
CA GLY A 61 5.94 -9.64 5.79
C GLY A 61 5.84 -8.17 5.47
N LYS A 62 6.91 -7.54 5.05
CA LYS A 62 6.90 -6.13 4.68
C LYS A 62 6.56 -5.97 3.21
N LEU A 63 5.78 -4.94 2.92
CA LEU A 63 5.43 -4.58 1.56
C LEU A 63 6.49 -3.62 1.03
N LEU A 64 7.13 -4.01 -0.05
CA LEU A 64 8.23 -3.25 -0.62
C LEU A 64 7.91 -2.89 -2.06
N MET A 65 8.05 -1.62 -2.40
CA MET A 65 7.79 -1.17 -3.76
C MET A 65 9.01 -1.49 -4.62
N VAL A 66 8.78 -2.24 -5.70
CA VAL A 66 9.88 -2.67 -6.58
C VAL A 66 9.87 -1.95 -7.92
N SER A 67 8.84 -1.16 -8.18
CA SER A 67 8.69 -0.49 -9.46
C SER A 67 8.04 0.87 -9.25
N TYR A 68 8.59 1.89 -9.90
CA TYR A 68 8.09 3.25 -9.80
C TYR A 68 7.62 3.70 -11.17
N PHE A 69 6.37 4.08 -11.25
CA PHE A 69 5.80 4.57 -12.52
C PHE A 69 5.13 5.90 -12.31
#